data_4d82605d708888865e72fb78cd8fcd87
#
_entry.id   4d82605d708888865e72fb78cd8fcd87
#
_cell.length_a   1.000
_cell.length_b   1.000
_cell.length_c   1.000
_cell.angle_alpha   90.00
_cell.angle_beta   90.00
_cell.angle_gamma   90.00
#
_symmetry.space_group_name_H-M   'P 1'
#
loop_
_entity.id
_entity.type
_entity.pdbx_description
1 polymer ?
#
loop_
_entity_poly.entity_id
_entity_poly.type
_entity_poly.pdbx_seq_one_letter_code
_entity_poly.pdbx_strand_id
1 'polypeptide(L)'
;KMPMVILIGMNMTPDGHIIAVTIDGTVIGIKPDLSDAYYHNLKGEQIWNSIAIDSKDGIYLTGNKAMHKLVWTDTGFSTKLKDGAWSVPYENGELNDSLRAGRGSGTTPALMGSLQDKDRFVVSADGADVNNLIFYWRDEIPNNWKQLPGSSSRRIAGIMPVNFGDNSLDNSYSECSATMFEYGALLANNAVKTNEAMTMDVQLKMKDPARTPFGIQKFQWNPATQQAEVAWSRDDVSSPNSVPIVSKKDRGLHAVGIKDGKWVWETLDWDTGKTRAVYVL
;
A
#
# COMPACT_ATOMS: atom_id res chain seq x y z
N LYS A 1 9.92 -9.91 -32.39
CA LYS A 1 9.02 -10.18 -31.25
C LYS A 1 8.98 -8.90 -30.42
N MET A 2 7.83 -8.25 -30.32
CA MET A 2 7.66 -7.22 -29.30
C MET A 2 7.84 -7.89 -27.93
N PRO A 3 8.59 -7.30 -26.99
CA PRO A 3 8.62 -7.80 -25.63
C PRO A 3 7.20 -7.78 -25.08
N MET A 4 6.81 -8.83 -24.40
CA MET A 4 5.50 -8.90 -23.75
C MET A 4 5.53 -7.90 -22.58
N VAL A 5 4.81 -6.79 -22.74
CA VAL A 5 4.65 -5.77 -21.69
C VAL A 5 3.47 -6.17 -20.83
N ILE A 6 3.72 -6.37 -19.54
CA ILE A 6 2.66 -6.72 -18.58
C ILE A 6 2.13 -5.43 -17.97
N LEU A 7 0.86 -5.15 -18.23
CA LEU A 7 0.11 -4.10 -17.56
C LEU A 7 -0.23 -4.53 -16.14
N ILE A 8 0.17 -3.76 -15.13
CA ILE A 8 -0.02 -4.14 -13.73
C ILE A 8 -1.08 -3.31 -13.02
N GLY A 9 -1.33 -2.09 -13.47
CA GLY A 9 -2.33 -1.22 -12.87
C GLY A 9 -2.84 -0.15 -13.82
N MET A 10 -4.04 0.36 -13.53
CA MET A 10 -4.68 1.41 -14.30
C MET A 10 -5.59 2.25 -13.40
N ASN A 11 -5.66 3.55 -13.67
CA ASN A 11 -6.55 4.49 -13.00
C ASN A 11 -6.85 5.65 -13.96
N MET A 12 -7.63 6.64 -13.54
CA MET A 12 -8.05 7.76 -14.38
C MET A 12 -7.89 9.08 -13.64
N THR A 13 -7.39 10.10 -14.34
CA THR A 13 -7.31 11.48 -13.84
C THR A 13 -8.71 12.13 -13.78
N PRO A 14 -8.90 13.21 -13.02
CA PRO A 14 -10.18 13.91 -12.95
C PRO A 14 -10.72 14.40 -14.30
N ASP A 15 -9.85 14.73 -15.24
CA ASP A 15 -10.19 15.18 -16.60
C ASP A 15 -10.38 14.04 -17.62
N GLY A 16 -10.28 12.77 -17.15
CA GLY A 16 -10.59 11.58 -17.94
C GLY A 16 -9.42 10.94 -18.68
N HIS A 17 -8.17 11.37 -18.47
CA HIS A 17 -7.02 10.64 -19.01
C HIS A 17 -6.86 9.30 -18.29
N ILE A 18 -6.63 8.25 -19.07
CA ILE A 18 -6.34 6.92 -18.52
C ILE A 18 -4.85 6.83 -18.23
N ILE A 19 -4.50 6.54 -16.99
CA ILE A 19 -3.12 6.32 -16.57
C ILE A 19 -2.93 4.83 -16.31
N ALA A 20 -2.00 4.23 -17.03
CA ALA A 20 -1.66 2.82 -16.89
C ALA A 20 -0.18 2.67 -16.51
N VAL A 21 0.16 1.58 -15.85
CA VAL A 21 1.54 1.28 -15.46
C VAL A 21 1.89 -0.16 -15.80
N THR A 22 3.11 -0.35 -16.27
CA THR A 22 3.65 -1.66 -16.63
C THR A 22 4.70 -2.11 -15.62
N ILE A 23 4.95 -3.43 -15.60
CA ILE A 23 5.88 -4.05 -14.66
C ILE A 23 7.33 -3.53 -14.77
N ASP A 24 7.73 -3.04 -15.95
CA ASP A 24 9.06 -2.47 -16.21
C ASP A 24 9.18 -0.98 -15.85
N GLY A 25 8.22 -0.45 -15.11
CA GLY A 25 8.22 0.93 -14.64
C GLY A 25 7.79 1.96 -15.69
N THR A 26 7.16 1.55 -16.79
CA THR A 26 6.62 2.50 -17.77
C THR A 26 5.24 2.97 -17.35
N VAL A 27 5.05 4.28 -17.25
CA VAL A 27 3.76 4.94 -17.00
C VAL A 27 3.25 5.46 -18.32
N ILE A 28 1.99 5.16 -18.65
CA ILE A 28 1.33 5.47 -19.90
C ILE A 28 0.13 6.36 -19.60
N GLY A 29 0.07 7.54 -20.20
CA GLY A 29 -1.08 8.43 -20.16
C GLY A 29 -1.80 8.43 -21.50
N ILE A 30 -3.09 8.12 -21.53
CA ILE A 30 -3.87 7.99 -22.76
C ILE A 30 -4.97 9.06 -22.72
N LYS A 31 -5.14 9.81 -23.80
CA LYS A 31 -6.20 10.81 -23.91
C LYS A 31 -7.58 10.17 -23.81
N PRO A 32 -8.61 10.91 -23.31
CA PRO A 32 -9.97 10.39 -23.17
C PRO A 32 -10.59 9.89 -24.48
N ASP A 33 -10.22 10.49 -25.59
CA ASP A 33 -10.68 10.13 -26.95
C ASP A 33 -9.82 9.03 -27.60
N LEU A 34 -8.82 8.51 -26.90
CA LEU A 34 -7.85 7.49 -27.33
C LEU A 34 -7.00 7.91 -28.55
N SER A 35 -6.96 9.19 -28.89
CA SER A 35 -6.25 9.69 -30.09
C SER A 35 -4.74 9.72 -29.93
N ASP A 36 -4.23 9.74 -28.69
CA ASP A 36 -2.79 9.91 -28.43
C ASP A 36 -2.41 9.33 -27.06
N ALA A 37 -1.12 9.02 -26.88
CA ALA A 37 -0.58 8.49 -25.64
C ALA A 37 0.77 9.11 -25.30
N TYR A 38 1.01 9.31 -24.02
CA TYR A 38 2.23 9.82 -23.42
C TYR A 38 2.91 8.72 -22.63
N TYR A 39 4.25 8.72 -22.62
CA TYR A 39 5.03 7.67 -21.97
C TYR A 39 6.08 8.28 -21.07
N HIS A 40 6.26 7.71 -19.89
CA HIS A 40 7.35 8.01 -18.98
C HIS A 40 7.86 6.72 -18.37
N ASN A 41 9.16 6.45 -18.43
CA ASN A 41 9.75 5.28 -17.81
C ASN A 41 10.56 5.67 -16.58
N LEU A 42 10.22 5.08 -15.45
CA LEU A 42 10.96 5.16 -14.18
C LEU A 42 12.17 4.21 -14.25
N LYS A 43 13.25 4.69 -14.84
CA LYS A 43 14.43 3.90 -15.18
C LYS A 43 14.96 3.08 -14.00
N GLY A 44 14.99 1.76 -14.18
CA GLY A 44 15.49 0.81 -13.22
C GLY A 44 14.52 0.48 -12.07
N GLU A 45 13.27 0.95 -12.15
CA GLU A 45 12.18 0.52 -11.30
C GLU A 45 11.42 -0.66 -11.89
N GLN A 46 10.87 -1.49 -11.01
CA GLN A 46 9.82 -2.47 -11.31
C GLN A 46 8.60 -2.11 -10.49
N ILE A 47 7.42 -2.20 -11.10
CA ILE A 47 6.13 -1.93 -10.44
C ILE A 47 5.35 -3.23 -10.35
N TRP A 48 4.97 -3.63 -9.13
CA TRP A 48 4.23 -4.86 -8.87
C TRP A 48 2.83 -4.62 -8.29
N ASN A 49 2.38 -3.37 -8.30
CA ASN A 49 1.10 -2.95 -7.73
C ASN A 49 0.45 -1.88 -8.62
N SER A 50 -0.78 -1.51 -8.29
CA SER A 50 -1.51 -0.48 -9.00
C SER A 50 -1.09 0.92 -8.54
N ILE A 51 -1.81 1.95 -8.99
CA ILE A 51 -1.52 3.36 -8.77
C ILE A 51 -2.69 4.07 -8.09
N ALA A 52 -2.40 5.13 -7.36
CA ALA A 52 -3.42 6.07 -6.89
C ALA A 52 -3.30 7.40 -7.64
N ILE A 53 -4.42 8.08 -7.83
CA ILE A 53 -4.48 9.42 -8.45
C ILE A 53 -5.29 10.34 -7.55
N ASP A 54 -4.81 11.56 -7.33
CA ASP A 54 -5.54 12.56 -6.56
C ASP A 54 -6.28 13.56 -7.45
N SER A 55 -7.07 14.42 -6.83
CA SER A 55 -7.86 15.44 -7.52
C SER A 55 -7.06 16.62 -8.08
N LYS A 56 -5.74 16.60 -7.95
CA LYS A 56 -4.80 17.61 -8.46
C LYS A 56 -3.80 16.98 -9.43
N ASP A 57 -4.21 15.88 -10.07
CA ASP A 57 -3.43 15.17 -11.09
C ASP A 57 -2.11 14.57 -10.59
N GLY A 58 -1.98 14.41 -9.27
CA GLY A 58 -0.90 13.68 -8.66
C GLY A 58 -1.09 12.17 -8.87
N ILE A 59 -0.10 11.51 -9.44
CA ILE A 59 -0.07 10.08 -9.73
C ILE A 59 0.94 9.43 -8.80
N TYR A 60 0.47 8.52 -7.94
CA TYR A 60 1.28 7.87 -6.92
C TYR A 60 1.50 6.41 -7.27
N LEU A 61 2.74 5.97 -7.22
CA LEU A 61 3.15 4.61 -7.51
C LEU A 61 4.36 4.20 -6.68
N THR A 62 4.35 2.95 -6.25
CA THR A 62 5.47 2.38 -5.49
C THR A 62 6.25 1.45 -6.41
N GLY A 63 7.48 1.83 -6.71
CA GLY A 63 8.45 0.99 -7.41
C GLY A 63 9.17 0.06 -6.44
N ASN A 64 10.09 -0.75 -6.95
CA ASN A 64 10.90 -1.63 -6.09
C ASN A 64 12.06 -0.92 -5.38
N LYS A 65 12.23 0.40 -5.57
CA LYS A 65 13.29 1.19 -4.92
C LYS A 65 12.79 2.42 -4.22
N ALA A 66 11.63 2.96 -4.64
CA ALA A 66 11.14 4.22 -4.13
C ALA A 66 9.62 4.35 -4.29
N MET A 67 9.06 5.21 -3.44
CA MET A 67 7.72 5.77 -3.62
C MET A 67 7.82 7.02 -4.49
N HIS A 68 6.99 7.11 -5.54
CA HIS A 68 6.99 8.21 -6.51
C HIS A 68 5.66 8.95 -6.53
N LYS A 69 5.73 10.26 -6.68
CA LYS A 69 4.63 11.10 -7.16
C LYS A 69 5.05 11.71 -8.49
N LEU A 70 4.37 11.37 -9.55
CA LEU A 70 4.37 12.11 -10.81
C LEU A 70 3.20 13.09 -10.81
N VAL A 71 3.26 14.10 -11.67
CA VAL A 71 2.13 15.02 -11.88
C VAL A 71 1.76 14.99 -13.36
N TRP A 72 0.49 14.77 -13.64
CA TRP A 72 -0.04 14.91 -14.99
C TRP A 72 -0.15 16.39 -15.36
N THR A 73 0.28 16.76 -16.54
CA THR A 73 0.25 18.13 -17.06
C THR A 73 -0.23 18.13 -18.51
N ASP A 74 -0.54 19.29 -19.07
CA ASP A 74 -0.95 19.45 -20.47
C ASP A 74 0.07 18.88 -21.47
N THR A 75 1.32 18.70 -21.05
CA THR A 75 2.43 18.19 -21.90
C THR A 75 2.85 16.77 -21.52
N GLY A 76 2.09 16.06 -20.70
CA GLY A 76 2.38 14.72 -20.21
C GLY A 76 2.89 14.68 -18.76
N PHE A 77 3.70 13.70 -18.42
CA PHE A 77 4.17 13.48 -17.04
C PHE A 77 5.28 14.46 -16.63
N SER A 78 5.11 15.10 -15.48
CA SER A 78 6.18 15.85 -14.82
C SER A 78 6.76 15.08 -13.63
N THR A 79 8.10 15.08 -13.54
CA THR A 79 8.88 14.59 -12.39
C THR A 79 9.52 15.73 -11.60
N LYS A 80 9.19 16.98 -11.93
CA LYS A 80 9.85 18.16 -11.38
C LYS A 80 9.22 18.55 -10.04
N LEU A 81 10.06 18.83 -9.06
CA LEU A 81 9.62 19.27 -7.72
C LEU A 81 8.75 20.55 -7.77
N LYS A 82 9.06 21.49 -8.69
CA LYS A 82 8.27 22.72 -8.88
C LYS A 82 6.83 22.47 -9.31
N ASP A 83 6.56 21.33 -9.93
CA ASP A 83 5.23 20.90 -10.37
C ASP A 83 4.55 20.02 -9.30
N GLY A 84 5.21 19.80 -8.14
CA GLY A 84 4.71 19.01 -7.03
C GLY A 84 5.07 17.53 -7.08
N ALA A 85 5.87 17.08 -8.06
CA ALA A 85 6.37 15.72 -8.13
C ALA A 85 7.51 15.48 -7.13
N TRP A 86 7.66 14.23 -6.69
CA TRP A 86 8.74 13.83 -5.79
C TRP A 86 9.00 12.32 -5.86
N SER A 87 10.15 11.91 -5.34
CA SER A 87 10.53 10.50 -5.17
C SER A 87 11.22 10.34 -3.83
N VAL A 88 10.88 9.28 -3.09
CA VAL A 88 11.47 8.95 -1.78
C VAL A 88 11.91 7.51 -1.79
N PRO A 89 13.22 7.22 -1.69
CA PRO A 89 13.72 5.86 -1.61
C PRO A 89 13.32 5.20 -0.29
N TYR A 90 13.16 3.88 -0.32
CA TYR A 90 12.95 3.02 0.82
C TYR A 90 13.85 1.79 0.75
N GLU A 91 13.94 1.06 1.86
CA GLU A 91 14.77 -0.13 1.96
C GLU A 91 14.00 -1.38 1.52
N ASN A 92 14.73 -2.34 0.94
CA ASN A 92 14.24 -3.67 0.61
C ASN A 92 14.97 -4.71 1.45
N GLY A 93 14.27 -5.78 1.82
CA GLY A 93 14.82 -6.94 2.49
C GLY A 93 15.11 -8.08 1.50
N GLU A 94 16.21 -8.76 1.70
CA GLU A 94 16.61 -9.88 0.84
C GLU A 94 15.67 -11.09 1.00
N LEU A 95 15.17 -11.33 2.22
CA LEU A 95 14.27 -12.43 2.51
C LEU A 95 12.94 -12.23 1.77
N ASN A 96 12.29 -11.07 1.93
CA ASN A 96 11.04 -10.77 1.25
C ASN A 96 11.19 -10.77 -0.27
N ASP A 97 12.28 -10.24 -0.82
CA ASP A 97 12.56 -10.28 -2.25
C ASP A 97 12.68 -11.72 -2.79
N SER A 98 13.06 -12.68 -1.96
CA SER A 98 13.15 -14.11 -2.31
C SER A 98 11.82 -14.86 -2.21
N LEU A 99 10.91 -14.40 -1.34
CA LEU A 99 9.64 -15.07 -1.04
C LEU A 99 8.48 -14.57 -1.90
N ARG A 100 8.54 -13.34 -2.38
CA ARG A 100 7.49 -12.69 -3.16
C ARG A 100 7.68 -12.87 -4.66
N ALA A 101 6.60 -12.72 -5.42
CA ALA A 101 6.66 -12.71 -6.88
C ALA A 101 7.34 -11.47 -7.46
N GLY A 102 7.34 -10.36 -6.73
CA GLY A 102 7.95 -9.08 -7.09
C GLY A 102 8.87 -8.55 -6.00
N ARG A 103 9.77 -7.66 -6.38
CA ARG A 103 10.68 -6.98 -5.44
C ARG A 103 10.09 -5.70 -4.91
N GLY A 104 10.50 -5.32 -3.70
CA GLY A 104 10.07 -4.10 -3.05
C GLY A 104 8.67 -4.20 -2.46
N SER A 105 7.90 -3.11 -2.48
CA SER A 105 6.54 -3.09 -1.94
C SER A 105 5.54 -3.80 -2.85
N GLY A 106 4.61 -4.56 -2.25
CA GLY A 106 3.43 -5.13 -2.91
C GLY A 106 2.17 -4.29 -2.77
N THR A 107 2.24 -3.19 -2.00
CA THR A 107 1.05 -2.38 -1.71
C THR A 107 0.81 -1.34 -2.79
N THR A 108 -0.42 -1.23 -3.27
CA THR A 108 -0.86 -0.04 -4.02
C THR A 108 -0.90 1.15 -3.06
N PRO A 109 -0.35 2.32 -3.42
CA PRO A 109 -0.46 3.52 -2.60
C PRO A 109 -1.91 3.88 -2.28
N ALA A 110 -2.19 4.28 -1.04
CA ALA A 110 -3.51 4.71 -0.61
C ALA A 110 -3.47 6.17 -0.15
N LEU A 111 -4.49 6.95 -0.49
CA LEU A 111 -4.56 8.37 -0.15
C LEU A 111 -5.31 8.57 1.16
N MET A 112 -4.71 9.30 2.09
CA MET A 112 -5.28 9.69 3.38
C MET A 112 -5.51 11.20 3.45
N GLY A 113 -6.64 11.59 4.02
CA GLY A 113 -7.05 12.99 4.14
C GLY A 113 -7.73 13.53 2.89
N SER A 114 -8.78 14.30 3.10
CA SER A 114 -9.55 15.03 2.09
C SER A 114 -8.90 16.37 1.74
N LEU A 115 -9.47 17.10 0.79
CA LEU A 115 -9.00 18.46 0.46
C LEU A 115 -9.20 19.48 1.60
N GLN A 116 -10.12 19.19 2.52
CA GLN A 116 -10.42 20.03 3.69
C GLN A 116 -9.48 19.76 4.86
N ASP A 117 -8.79 18.60 4.84
CA ASP A 117 -7.88 18.22 5.90
C ASP A 117 -6.53 18.93 5.74
N LYS A 118 -5.98 19.37 6.88
CA LYS A 118 -4.66 19.99 6.94
C LYS A 118 -3.56 18.97 6.65
N ASP A 119 -3.67 17.80 7.25
CA ASP A 119 -2.70 16.73 7.13
C ASP A 119 -3.17 15.74 6.06
N ARG A 120 -2.38 15.58 5.02
CA ARG A 120 -2.71 14.70 3.90
C ARG A 120 -1.50 13.85 3.53
N PHE A 121 -1.76 12.56 3.39
CA PHE A 121 -0.70 11.59 3.15
C PHE A 121 -0.99 10.72 1.92
N VAL A 122 0.06 10.16 1.37
CA VAL A 122 -0.01 8.90 0.67
C VAL A 122 0.65 7.86 1.58
N VAL A 123 0.01 6.70 1.69
CA VAL A 123 0.42 5.62 2.59
C VAL A 123 0.74 4.38 1.76
N SER A 124 1.88 3.78 2.02
CA SER A 124 2.32 2.55 1.34
C SER A 124 3.24 1.77 2.27
N ALA A 125 3.29 0.45 2.13
CA ALA A 125 4.35 -0.32 2.76
C ALA A 125 5.66 -0.18 1.96
N ASP A 126 6.79 -0.44 2.62
CA ASP A 126 8.09 -0.61 1.97
C ASP A 126 8.36 -2.08 1.58
N GLY A 127 9.59 -2.40 1.23
CA GLY A 127 10.04 -3.74 0.87
C GLY A 127 10.92 -4.42 1.91
N ALA A 128 11.06 -3.89 3.13
CA ALA A 128 11.88 -4.48 4.19
C ALA A 128 11.41 -5.89 4.57
N ASP A 129 12.29 -6.72 5.18
CA ASP A 129 11.93 -8.10 5.58
C ASP A 129 10.78 -8.13 6.58
N VAL A 130 10.76 -7.24 7.56
CA VAL A 130 9.55 -6.84 8.26
C VAL A 130 9.13 -5.51 7.64
N ASN A 131 8.06 -5.52 6.82
CA ASN A 131 7.63 -4.31 6.14
C ASN A 131 7.37 -3.17 7.13
N ASN A 132 7.61 -1.93 6.71
CA ASN A 132 7.14 -0.76 7.41
C ASN A 132 5.97 -0.14 6.64
N LEU A 133 4.94 0.31 7.35
CA LEU A 133 3.95 1.22 6.79
C LEU A 133 4.49 2.64 6.91
N ILE A 134 4.53 3.34 5.77
CA ILE A 134 5.10 4.67 5.68
C ILE A 134 4.01 5.66 5.31
N PHE A 135 3.92 6.75 6.07
CA PHE A 135 3.11 7.92 5.78
C PHE A 135 3.99 8.96 5.11
N TYR A 136 3.71 9.31 3.87
CA TYR A 136 4.41 10.37 3.14
C TYR A 136 3.52 11.61 3.07
N TRP A 137 4.03 12.78 3.42
CA TRP A 137 3.35 14.04 3.14
C TRP A 137 3.00 14.10 1.65
N ARG A 138 1.72 14.15 1.33
CA ARG A 138 1.23 14.03 -0.05
C ARG A 138 1.51 15.28 -0.88
N ASP A 139 1.26 16.43 -0.29
CA ASP A 139 1.41 17.73 -0.93
C ASP A 139 2.64 18.47 -0.37
N GLU A 140 2.45 19.65 0.21
CA GLU A 140 3.52 20.39 0.87
C GLU A 140 3.90 19.76 2.22
N ILE A 141 5.19 19.74 2.49
CA ILE A 141 5.69 19.37 3.83
C ILE A 141 5.51 20.58 4.74
N PRO A 142 4.86 20.44 5.91
CA PRO A 142 4.71 21.57 6.83
C PRO A 142 6.06 22.25 7.16
N ASN A 143 6.09 23.57 7.18
CA ASN A 143 7.34 24.33 7.36
C ASN A 143 8.08 23.97 8.66
N ASN A 144 7.32 23.74 9.73
CA ASN A 144 7.84 23.35 11.05
C ASN A 144 8.14 21.85 11.18
N TRP A 145 7.81 21.02 10.17
CA TRP A 145 8.08 19.60 10.20
C TRP A 145 9.58 19.33 10.14
N LYS A 146 10.08 18.53 11.07
CA LYS A 146 11.47 18.06 11.08
C LYS A 146 11.52 16.64 10.54
N GLN A 147 12.59 16.34 9.81
CA GLN A 147 12.85 14.98 9.36
C GLN A 147 12.90 14.01 10.55
N LEU A 148 12.23 12.89 10.45
CA LEU A 148 12.27 11.86 11.48
C LEU A 148 13.67 11.25 11.57
N PRO A 149 14.17 10.97 12.77
CA PRO A 149 15.45 10.31 12.95
C PRO A 149 15.52 8.99 12.19
N GLY A 150 16.61 8.76 11.46
CA GLY A 150 16.82 7.54 10.67
C GLY A 150 16.04 7.47 9.36
N SER A 151 15.13 8.40 9.07
CA SER A 151 14.39 8.39 7.81
C SER A 151 15.20 8.94 6.64
N SER A 152 14.94 8.46 5.42
CA SER A 152 15.64 8.87 4.20
C SER A 152 15.21 10.25 3.69
N SER A 153 14.07 10.78 4.17
CA SER A 153 13.51 12.04 3.66
C SER A 153 12.64 12.75 4.67
N ARG A 154 12.69 14.08 4.64
CA ARG A 154 11.76 14.95 5.37
C ARG A 154 10.29 14.77 4.95
N ARG A 155 10.04 14.14 3.78
CA ARG A 155 8.68 13.82 3.31
C ARG A 155 8.03 12.70 4.11
N ILE A 156 8.79 11.91 4.84
CA ILE A 156 8.26 10.85 5.69
C ILE A 156 7.70 11.47 6.97
N ALA A 157 6.39 11.28 7.17
CA ALA A 157 5.65 11.74 8.34
C ALA A 157 5.55 10.66 9.42
N GLY A 158 5.60 9.39 9.04
CA GLY A 158 5.58 8.25 9.94
C GLY A 158 6.16 7.03 9.25
N ILE A 159 6.87 6.21 10.02
CA ILE A 159 7.39 4.92 9.60
C ILE A 159 7.23 3.94 10.76
N MET A 160 6.53 2.84 10.54
CA MET A 160 6.16 1.91 11.60
C MET A 160 6.23 0.47 11.13
N PRO A 161 6.83 -0.44 11.92
CA PRO A 161 6.91 -1.85 11.56
C PRO A 161 5.51 -2.49 11.49
N VAL A 162 5.30 -3.29 10.45
CA VAL A 162 4.10 -4.08 10.23
C VAL A 162 4.37 -5.49 10.75
N ASN A 163 4.40 -5.63 12.07
CA ASN A 163 4.71 -6.87 12.77
C ASN A 163 3.46 -7.60 13.32
N PHE A 164 2.27 -7.07 13.07
CA PHE A 164 0.97 -7.63 13.48
C PHE A 164 0.86 -7.95 14.97
N GLY A 165 1.67 -7.28 15.80
CA GLY A 165 1.74 -7.50 17.25
C GLY A 165 2.74 -8.57 17.68
N ASP A 166 3.42 -9.24 16.77
CA ASP A 166 4.48 -10.21 17.04
C ASP A 166 5.85 -9.64 16.68
N ASN A 167 6.63 -9.27 17.70
CA ASN A 167 7.98 -8.74 17.52
C ASN A 167 9.03 -9.82 17.20
N SER A 168 8.66 -11.10 17.15
CA SER A 168 9.55 -12.21 16.83
C SER A 168 9.55 -12.57 15.35
N LEU A 169 8.69 -11.91 14.53
CA LEU A 169 8.65 -12.15 13.10
C LEU A 169 9.96 -11.72 12.44
N ASP A 170 10.54 -12.61 11.66
CA ASP A 170 11.69 -12.35 10.81
C ASP A 170 11.27 -11.82 9.42
N ASN A 171 10.01 -12.04 9.03
CA ASN A 171 9.42 -11.46 7.85
C ASN A 171 7.94 -11.12 8.03
N SER A 172 7.51 -10.09 7.33
CA SER A 172 6.11 -9.75 7.12
C SER A 172 5.98 -8.95 5.83
N TYR A 173 4.94 -9.19 5.06
CA TYR A 173 4.65 -8.34 3.90
C TYR A 173 3.16 -8.29 3.61
N SER A 174 2.74 -7.23 2.93
CA SER A 174 1.39 -7.09 2.40
C SER A 174 1.45 -6.90 0.88
N GLU A 175 0.67 -7.70 0.17
CA GLU A 175 0.39 -7.54 -1.27
C GLU A 175 -0.91 -6.75 -1.50
N CYS A 176 -1.62 -6.44 -0.41
CA CYS A 176 -2.89 -5.73 -0.44
C CYS A 176 -2.68 -4.25 -0.13
N SER A 177 -3.48 -3.40 -0.79
CA SER A 177 -3.53 -1.98 -0.45
C SER A 177 -3.98 -1.78 0.98
N ALA A 178 -3.50 -0.70 1.62
CA ALA A 178 -4.00 -0.34 2.94
C ALA A 178 -5.48 0.05 2.89
N THR A 179 -6.28 -0.50 3.80
CA THR A 179 -7.65 -0.02 4.03
C THR A 179 -7.60 1.31 4.76
N MET A 180 -8.20 2.34 4.17
CA MET A 180 -8.16 3.70 4.69
C MET A 180 -9.53 4.12 5.21
N PHE A 181 -9.57 4.63 6.44
CA PHE A 181 -10.75 5.30 6.96
C PHE A 181 -10.35 6.40 7.96
N GLU A 182 -10.80 7.64 7.71
CA GLU A 182 -10.36 8.82 8.44
C GLU A 182 -8.82 8.92 8.41
N TYR A 183 -8.17 9.09 9.55
CA TYR A 183 -6.71 9.06 9.69
C TYR A 183 -6.16 7.68 10.07
N GLY A 184 -6.92 6.62 9.84
CA GLY A 184 -6.51 5.24 10.07
C GLY A 184 -6.12 4.53 8.77
N ALA A 185 -5.11 3.68 8.87
CA ALA A 185 -4.66 2.77 7.82
C ALA A 185 -4.56 1.35 8.39
N LEU A 186 -5.00 0.34 7.65
CA LEU A 186 -4.91 -1.05 8.08
C LEU A 186 -4.26 -1.90 6.99
N LEU A 187 -3.35 -2.77 7.40
CA LEU A 187 -2.76 -3.80 6.55
C LEU A 187 -3.10 -5.21 7.06
N ALA A 188 -3.18 -6.13 6.11
CA ALA A 188 -3.26 -7.57 6.36
C ALA A 188 -1.98 -8.27 5.93
N ASN A 189 -1.58 -9.31 6.66
CA ASN A 189 -0.40 -10.10 6.38
C ASN A 189 -0.65 -11.05 5.19
N ASN A 190 0.32 -11.11 4.28
CA ASN A 190 0.35 -12.09 3.19
C ASN A 190 1.53 -13.08 3.31
N ALA A 191 2.44 -12.87 4.26
CA ALA A 191 3.54 -13.78 4.51
C ALA A 191 3.03 -15.10 5.10
N VAL A 192 3.23 -16.21 4.39
CA VAL A 192 2.87 -17.53 4.90
C VAL A 192 3.84 -17.95 6.01
N LYS A 193 3.33 -18.64 7.03
CA LYS A 193 4.10 -19.04 8.22
C LYS A 193 5.32 -19.92 7.91
N THR A 194 5.28 -20.65 6.80
CA THR A 194 6.34 -21.59 6.42
C THR A 194 7.50 -20.94 5.66
N ASN A 195 7.48 -19.63 5.45
CA ASN A 195 8.47 -18.91 4.64
C ASN A 195 8.69 -19.54 3.25
N GLU A 196 7.64 -20.10 2.66
CA GLU A 196 7.66 -20.61 1.29
C GLU A 196 7.46 -19.45 0.30
N ALA A 197 8.16 -19.51 -0.82
CA ALA A 197 7.95 -18.54 -1.90
C ALA A 197 6.49 -18.54 -2.36
N MET A 198 5.90 -17.36 -2.52
CA MET A 198 4.48 -17.19 -2.88
C MET A 198 4.24 -17.64 -4.32
N THR A 199 3.76 -18.86 -4.47
CA THR A 199 3.36 -19.48 -5.73
C THR A 199 1.86 -19.73 -5.74
N MET A 200 1.30 -20.05 -6.91
CA MET A 200 -0.11 -20.45 -7.00
C MET A 200 -0.43 -21.69 -6.12
N ASP A 201 0.50 -22.64 -6.05
CA ASP A 201 0.33 -23.85 -5.21
C ASP A 201 0.27 -23.48 -3.72
N VAL A 202 1.12 -22.58 -3.27
CA VAL A 202 1.10 -22.06 -1.88
C VAL A 202 -0.21 -21.34 -1.60
N GLN A 203 -0.67 -20.49 -2.51
CA GLN A 203 -1.95 -19.78 -2.37
C GLN A 203 -3.15 -20.75 -2.24
N LEU A 204 -3.19 -21.79 -3.04
CA LEU A 204 -4.25 -22.79 -2.97
C LEU A 204 -4.23 -23.59 -1.65
N LYS A 205 -3.08 -23.69 -1.01
CA LYS A 205 -2.88 -24.40 0.26
C LYS A 205 -2.99 -23.51 1.51
N MET A 206 -3.32 -22.23 1.36
CA MET A 206 -3.44 -21.30 2.52
C MET A 206 -4.50 -21.70 3.55
N LYS A 207 -5.42 -22.61 3.22
CA LYS A 207 -6.36 -23.20 4.21
C LYS A 207 -5.68 -24.09 5.25
N ASP A 208 -4.50 -24.60 4.97
CA ASP A 208 -3.70 -25.34 5.93
C ASP A 208 -3.25 -24.38 7.05
N PRO A 209 -3.62 -24.61 8.32
CA PRO A 209 -3.26 -23.74 9.43
C PRO A 209 -1.76 -23.53 9.60
N ALA A 210 -0.93 -24.47 9.11
CA ALA A 210 0.51 -24.33 9.10
C ALA A 210 1.01 -23.26 8.10
N ARG A 211 0.21 -22.93 7.10
CA ARG A 211 0.53 -21.95 6.04
C ARG A 211 -0.25 -20.67 6.11
N THR A 212 -1.45 -20.69 6.73
CA THR A 212 -2.32 -19.52 6.79
C THR A 212 -1.57 -18.30 7.28
N PRO A 213 -1.47 -17.21 6.49
CA PRO A 213 -0.94 -15.95 6.99
C PRO A 213 -1.97 -15.31 7.92
N PHE A 214 -1.60 -15.14 9.16
CA PHE A 214 -2.38 -14.41 10.15
C PHE A 214 -1.72 -13.06 10.40
N GLY A 215 -2.52 -12.10 10.72
CA GLY A 215 -2.13 -10.77 11.12
C GLY A 215 -2.90 -9.69 10.40
N ILE A 216 -3.50 -8.80 11.15
CA ILE A 216 -3.97 -7.49 10.69
C ILE A 216 -3.52 -6.44 11.70
N GLN A 217 -3.14 -5.27 11.20
CA GLN A 217 -2.64 -4.20 12.05
C GLN A 217 -3.15 -2.86 11.57
N LYS A 218 -3.71 -2.09 12.51
CA LYS A 218 -4.20 -0.74 12.28
C LYS A 218 -3.20 0.28 12.81
N PHE A 219 -2.94 1.26 11.98
CA PHE A 219 -2.13 2.43 12.25
C PHE A 219 -3.02 3.67 12.23
N GLN A 220 -2.65 4.67 13.03
CA GLN A 220 -3.41 5.91 13.15
C GLN A 220 -2.47 7.10 13.09
N TRP A 221 -2.82 8.12 12.30
CA TRP A 221 -2.22 9.44 12.42
C TRP A 221 -3.00 10.25 13.45
N ASN A 222 -2.28 10.88 14.36
CA ASN A 222 -2.85 11.80 15.34
C ASN A 222 -2.52 13.25 14.95
N PRO A 223 -3.49 14.03 14.44
CA PRO A 223 -3.23 15.41 14.01
C PRO A 223 -2.83 16.37 15.14
N ALA A 224 -3.24 16.06 16.38
CA ALA A 224 -2.94 16.92 17.54
C ALA A 224 -1.47 16.80 17.96
N THR A 225 -0.90 15.59 17.93
CA THR A 225 0.49 15.33 18.28
C THR A 225 1.41 15.34 17.06
N GLN A 226 0.85 15.30 15.85
CA GLN A 226 1.55 15.10 14.58
C GLN A 226 2.43 13.84 14.61
N GLN A 227 1.86 12.72 15.05
CA GLN A 227 2.53 11.43 15.14
C GLN A 227 1.68 10.32 14.56
N ALA A 228 2.36 9.36 13.93
CA ALA A 228 1.75 8.09 13.54
C ALA A 228 2.02 7.07 14.65
N GLU A 229 1.03 6.22 14.94
CA GLU A 229 1.10 5.21 15.99
C GLU A 229 0.39 3.93 15.57
N VAL A 230 0.72 2.81 16.19
CA VAL A 230 -0.04 1.57 16.08
C VAL A 230 -1.28 1.70 16.97
N ALA A 231 -2.46 1.67 16.37
CA ALA A 231 -3.72 1.75 17.12
C ALA A 231 -4.08 0.40 17.76
N TRP A 232 -3.96 -0.69 17.01
CA TRP A 232 -4.14 -2.06 17.49
C TRP A 232 -3.58 -3.08 16.49
N SER A 233 -3.31 -4.29 16.97
CA SER A 233 -2.86 -5.44 16.18
C SER A 233 -3.62 -6.69 16.56
N ARG A 234 -3.80 -7.61 15.61
CA ARG A 234 -4.39 -8.93 15.80
C ARG A 234 -3.55 -9.95 15.04
N ASP A 235 -3.05 -10.96 15.71
CA ASP A 235 -2.25 -12.08 15.19
C ASP A 235 -3.10 -13.34 14.90
N ASP A 236 -4.39 -13.30 15.21
CA ASP A 236 -5.34 -14.40 15.06
C ASP A 236 -6.38 -14.20 13.94
N VAL A 237 -6.31 -13.08 13.21
CA VAL A 237 -7.18 -12.77 12.07
C VAL A 237 -6.41 -12.92 10.78
N SER A 238 -6.99 -13.62 9.81
CA SER A 238 -6.41 -13.83 8.49
C SER A 238 -7.24 -13.10 7.42
N SER A 239 -6.57 -12.45 6.49
CA SER A 239 -7.19 -11.86 5.28
C SER A 239 -6.20 -11.92 4.10
N PRO A 240 -5.81 -13.13 3.66
CA PRO A 240 -4.62 -13.33 2.84
C PRO A 240 -4.77 -12.86 1.39
N ASN A 241 -5.99 -12.80 0.86
CA ASN A 241 -6.25 -12.53 -0.56
C ASN A 241 -7.35 -11.47 -0.77
N SER A 242 -7.66 -10.70 0.26
CA SER A 242 -8.65 -9.63 0.17
C SER A 242 -8.20 -8.41 0.95
N VAL A 243 -8.50 -7.24 0.41
CA VAL A 243 -8.37 -5.99 1.16
C VAL A 243 -9.57 -5.89 2.08
N PRO A 244 -9.40 -5.85 3.42
CA PRO A 244 -10.50 -5.61 4.33
C PRO A 244 -11.22 -4.31 4.01
N ILE A 245 -12.53 -4.26 4.21
CA ILE A 245 -13.36 -3.09 3.90
C ILE A 245 -13.96 -2.53 5.18
N VAL A 246 -13.95 -1.21 5.33
CA VAL A 246 -14.57 -0.54 6.47
C VAL A 246 -15.92 0.09 6.09
N SER A 247 -16.95 -0.20 6.88
CA SER A 247 -18.27 0.43 6.77
C SER A 247 -18.27 1.76 7.55
N LYS A 248 -18.53 2.86 6.85
CA LYS A 248 -18.65 4.18 7.48
C LYS A 248 -19.84 4.28 8.43
N LYS A 249 -20.90 3.50 8.18
CA LYS A 249 -22.16 3.59 8.93
C LYS A 249 -22.04 3.12 10.38
N ASP A 250 -21.35 2.01 10.57
CA ASP A 250 -21.26 1.33 11.86
C ASP A 250 -19.82 1.10 12.33
N ARG A 251 -18.83 1.61 11.58
CA ARG A 251 -17.40 1.44 11.83
C ARG A 251 -16.99 -0.04 11.94
N GLY A 252 -17.70 -0.90 11.19
CA GLY A 252 -17.38 -2.31 11.05
C GLY A 252 -16.27 -2.51 10.03
N LEU A 253 -15.22 -3.23 10.37
CA LEU A 253 -14.20 -3.72 9.48
C LEU A 253 -14.54 -5.15 9.05
N HIS A 254 -14.69 -5.37 7.76
CA HIS A 254 -15.06 -6.66 7.19
C HIS A 254 -13.87 -7.28 6.48
N ALA A 255 -13.52 -8.50 6.87
CA ALA A 255 -12.44 -9.28 6.28
C ALA A 255 -12.95 -10.66 5.81
N VAL A 256 -12.46 -11.11 4.66
CA VAL A 256 -12.63 -12.49 4.22
C VAL A 256 -11.29 -13.20 4.42
N GLY A 257 -11.30 -14.24 5.23
CA GLY A 257 -10.06 -14.91 5.60
C GLY A 257 -10.28 -16.37 5.99
N ILE A 258 -9.31 -16.90 6.71
CA ILE A 258 -9.28 -18.31 7.10
C ILE A 258 -9.26 -18.39 8.62
N LYS A 259 -10.16 -19.20 9.17
CA LYS A 259 -10.22 -19.53 10.61
C LYS A 259 -10.54 -21.02 10.75
N ASP A 260 -9.74 -21.73 11.55
CA ASP A 260 -9.89 -23.17 11.76
C ASP A 260 -9.99 -23.98 10.44
N GLY A 261 -9.18 -23.63 9.45
CA GLY A 261 -9.16 -24.29 8.13
C GLY A 261 -10.38 -24.03 7.24
N LYS A 262 -11.25 -23.08 7.59
CA LYS A 262 -12.45 -22.70 6.85
C LYS A 262 -12.35 -21.25 6.37
N TRP A 263 -12.93 -20.97 5.22
CA TRP A 263 -13.16 -19.60 4.81
C TRP A 263 -14.25 -18.98 5.69
N VAL A 264 -13.99 -17.79 6.17
CA VAL A 264 -14.88 -17.03 7.03
C VAL A 264 -15.01 -15.59 6.54
N TRP A 265 -16.17 -15.01 6.81
CA TRP A 265 -16.37 -13.58 6.86
C TRP A 265 -16.27 -13.15 8.31
N GLU A 266 -15.29 -12.32 8.66
CA GLU A 266 -15.12 -11.79 9.99
C GLU A 266 -15.39 -10.28 9.99
N THR A 267 -16.19 -9.84 10.95
CA THR A 267 -16.47 -8.42 11.21
C THR A 267 -15.83 -8.00 12.51
N LEU A 268 -15.00 -6.98 12.45
CA LEU A 268 -14.29 -6.40 13.60
C LEU A 268 -14.76 -4.96 13.83
N ASP A 269 -14.55 -4.50 15.03
CA ASP A 269 -14.69 -3.09 15.38
C ASP A 269 -13.48 -2.32 14.88
N TRP A 270 -13.69 -1.29 14.05
CA TRP A 270 -12.59 -0.49 13.48
C TRP A 270 -11.72 0.19 14.54
N ASP A 271 -12.33 0.65 15.63
CA ASP A 271 -11.61 1.43 16.65
C ASP A 271 -10.80 0.56 17.59
N THR A 272 -11.30 -0.63 17.89
CA THR A 272 -10.72 -1.50 18.93
C THR A 272 -10.12 -2.80 18.41
N GLY A 273 -10.37 -3.18 17.16
CA GLY A 273 -9.97 -4.48 16.60
C GLY A 273 -10.73 -5.69 17.16
N LYS A 274 -11.74 -5.50 18.02
CA LYS A 274 -12.50 -6.60 18.61
C LYS A 274 -13.45 -7.23 17.59
N THR A 275 -13.50 -8.57 17.57
CA THR A 275 -14.44 -9.31 16.73
C THR A 275 -15.86 -9.04 17.15
N ARG A 276 -16.72 -8.65 16.22
CA ARG A 276 -18.16 -8.47 16.38
C ARG A 276 -18.95 -9.70 15.93
N ALA A 277 -18.52 -10.33 14.82
CA ALA A 277 -19.17 -11.50 14.24
C ALA A 277 -18.22 -12.31 13.36
N VAL A 278 -18.47 -13.62 13.25
CA VAL A 278 -17.77 -14.53 12.35
C VAL A 278 -18.83 -15.42 11.68
N TYR A 279 -18.77 -15.53 10.36
CA TYR A 279 -19.64 -16.39 9.56
C TYR A 279 -18.78 -17.31 8.71
N VAL A 280 -19.07 -18.62 8.75
CA VAL A 280 -18.43 -19.60 7.86
C VAL A 280 -19.06 -19.47 6.47
N LEU A 281 -18.20 -19.39 5.44
CA LEU A 281 -18.57 -19.26 4.03
C LEU A 281 -18.69 -20.62 3.35
#